data_1263b412c965a28e50c183ac83088c0c
#
_entry.id   1263b412c965a28e50c183ac83088c0c
#
_cell.length_a   1.000
_cell.length_b   1.000
_cell.length_c   1.000
_cell.angle_alpha   90.00
_cell.angle_beta   90.00
_cell.angle_gamma   90.00
#
_symmetry.space_group_name_H-M   'P 1'
#
loop_
_entity.id
_entity.type
_entity.pdbx_description
1 polymer ?
#
loop_
_entity_poly.entity_id
_entity_poly.type
_entity_poly.pdbx_seq_one_letter_code
_entity_poly.pdbx_strand_id
1 'polypeptide(L)'
;PMEGWDAETNGQPSELVFRRWRNFGRSGAKWIWGGEAMAVRPDGRANPNQIIIGEANKAGLASLRETLVQAHQERYGKTDDLVIGFQLTHSGRFCKPTDKQRMEPRVAFRHPILDRKFNVTSEAQVLTDTEVAELIADFVRAARIAWTVGADFVDLKHCHGYLLHELLG
;
A
#
# COMPACT_ATOMS: atom_id res chain seq x y z
N PRO A 1 7.56 4.30 4.02
CA PRO A 1 7.29 2.99 4.63
C PRO A 1 7.49 1.84 3.65
N MET A 2 7.37 0.62 4.19
CA MET A 2 7.45 -0.64 3.45
C MET A 2 6.08 -1.32 3.50
N GLU A 3 5.80 -2.16 2.52
CA GLU A 3 4.64 -3.05 2.57
C GLU A 3 4.81 -4.12 3.65
N GLY A 4 3.69 -4.50 4.30
CA GLY A 4 3.64 -5.67 5.17
C GLY A 4 3.60 -6.97 4.37
N TRP A 5 3.90 -8.10 5.04
CA TRP A 5 3.90 -9.45 4.47
C TRP A 5 3.00 -10.39 5.27
N ASP A 6 2.11 -9.85 6.06
CA ASP A 6 1.35 -10.56 7.09
C ASP A 6 -0.14 -10.19 7.13
N ALA A 7 -0.63 -9.47 6.11
CA ALA A 7 -2.07 -9.32 5.90
C ALA A 7 -2.71 -10.63 5.42
N GLU A 8 -4.04 -10.68 5.44
CA GLU A 8 -4.79 -11.77 4.83
C GLU A 8 -4.62 -11.77 3.30
N THR A 9 -4.79 -12.90 2.65
CA THR A 9 -4.61 -13.03 1.19
C THR A 9 -5.61 -12.19 0.39
N ASN A 10 -6.77 -11.87 0.97
CA ASN A 10 -7.76 -10.96 0.40
C ASN A 10 -7.41 -9.47 0.62
N GLY A 11 -6.26 -9.17 1.25
CA GLY A 11 -5.80 -7.81 1.51
C GLY A 11 -6.38 -7.16 2.77
N GLN A 12 -7.17 -7.89 3.57
CA GLN A 12 -7.62 -7.40 4.88
C GLN A 12 -6.49 -7.40 5.91
N PRO A 13 -6.49 -6.48 6.89
CA PRO A 13 -5.57 -6.54 8.01
C PRO A 13 -5.75 -7.84 8.80
N SER A 14 -4.66 -8.56 9.07
CA SER A 14 -4.63 -9.70 9.99
C SER A 14 -4.40 -9.25 11.44
N GLU A 15 -4.49 -10.18 12.39
CA GLU A 15 -4.17 -9.91 13.79
C GLU A 15 -2.72 -9.43 13.99
N LEU A 16 -1.77 -9.89 13.17
CA LEU A 16 -0.39 -9.40 13.21
C LEU A 16 -0.27 -7.95 12.77
N VAL A 17 -1.04 -7.53 11.76
CA VAL A 17 -1.13 -6.14 11.32
C VAL A 17 -1.74 -5.28 12.43
N PHE A 18 -2.86 -5.70 13.04
CA PHE A 18 -3.46 -5.00 14.17
C PHE A 18 -2.48 -4.84 15.35
N ARG A 19 -1.73 -5.89 15.69
CA ARG A 19 -0.69 -5.83 16.72
C ARG A 19 0.37 -4.77 16.40
N ARG A 20 0.85 -4.71 15.15
CA ARG A 20 1.84 -3.73 14.70
C ARG A 20 1.31 -2.30 14.83
N TRP A 21 0.08 -2.04 14.38
CA TRP A 21 -0.53 -0.72 14.45
C TRP A 21 -0.84 -0.28 15.89
N ARG A 22 -1.25 -1.21 16.75
CA ARG A 22 -1.35 -0.97 18.19
C ARG A 22 0.00 -0.52 18.79
N ASN A 23 1.09 -1.13 18.36
CA ASN A 23 2.43 -0.74 18.81
C ASN A 23 2.85 0.64 18.27
N PHE A 24 2.43 1.02 17.07
CA PHE A 24 2.62 2.41 16.58
C PHE A 24 1.91 3.41 17.50
N GLY A 25 0.67 3.16 17.88
CA GLY A 25 -0.04 4.00 18.83
C GLY A 25 0.67 4.12 20.18
N ARG A 26 1.21 3.00 20.69
CA ARG A 26 1.94 2.95 21.97
C ARG A 26 3.34 3.56 21.93
N SER A 27 3.89 3.80 20.75
CA SER A 27 5.27 4.29 20.58
C SER A 27 5.48 5.72 21.08
N GLY A 28 4.42 6.55 21.08
CA GLY A 28 4.47 7.97 21.38
C GLY A 28 4.79 8.86 20.17
N ALA A 29 5.00 8.26 18.99
CA ALA A 29 5.11 9.02 17.75
C ALA A 29 3.80 9.78 17.49
N LYS A 30 3.93 11.05 17.12
CA LYS A 30 2.80 11.94 16.81
C LYS A 30 2.48 11.96 15.33
N TRP A 31 3.43 11.62 14.51
CA TRP A 31 3.29 11.55 13.06
C TRP A 31 3.52 10.11 12.60
N ILE A 32 2.45 9.45 12.23
CA ILE A 32 2.47 8.09 11.67
C ILE A 32 2.41 8.21 10.15
N TRP A 33 3.57 8.10 9.52
CA TRP A 33 3.69 8.24 8.08
C TRP A 33 3.37 6.91 7.39
N GLY A 34 2.13 6.72 7.04
CA GLY A 34 1.66 5.64 6.20
C GLY A 34 1.55 4.26 6.86
N GLY A 35 2.05 4.10 8.08
CA GLY A 35 2.07 2.81 8.79
C GLY A 35 2.73 1.69 7.98
N GLU A 36 2.17 1.38 6.82
CA GLU A 36 2.71 0.50 5.78
C GLU A 36 2.20 0.90 4.39
N ALA A 37 2.89 0.47 3.33
CA ALA A 37 2.48 0.73 1.95
C ALA A 37 1.34 -0.21 1.55
N MET A 38 0.18 0.35 1.22
CA MET A 38 -1.02 -0.36 0.83
C MET A 38 -1.18 -0.37 -0.68
N ALA A 39 -1.44 -1.54 -1.27
CA ALA A 39 -1.65 -1.65 -2.71
C ALA A 39 -3.01 -1.08 -3.11
N VAL A 40 -3.04 -0.24 -4.15
CA VAL A 40 -4.29 0.34 -4.69
C VAL A 40 -5.05 -0.63 -5.59
N ARG A 41 -4.39 -1.73 -6.03
CA ARG A 41 -4.95 -2.80 -6.87
C ARG A 41 -4.41 -4.17 -6.43
N PRO A 42 -5.19 -5.25 -6.61
CA PRO A 42 -4.71 -6.60 -6.30
C PRO A 42 -3.44 -7.00 -7.06
N ASP A 43 -3.36 -6.68 -8.36
CA ASP A 43 -2.21 -6.96 -9.22
C ASP A 43 -0.99 -6.07 -8.95
N GLY A 44 -1.18 -4.97 -8.21
CA GLY A 44 -0.11 -4.07 -7.79
C GLY A 44 0.62 -4.46 -6.51
N ARG A 45 0.30 -5.60 -5.90
CA ARG A 45 0.92 -6.06 -4.66
C ARG A 45 2.35 -6.57 -4.85
N ALA A 46 3.25 -6.25 -3.91
CA ALA A 46 4.61 -6.79 -3.84
C ALA A 46 4.66 -8.22 -3.27
N ASN A 47 3.60 -8.66 -2.62
CA ASN A 47 3.43 -10.02 -2.08
C ASN A 47 1.94 -10.33 -1.84
N PRO A 48 1.53 -11.63 -1.79
CA PRO A 48 0.12 -12.01 -1.63
C PRO A 48 -0.51 -11.56 -0.31
N ASN A 49 0.31 -11.23 0.68
CA ASN A 49 -0.11 -10.83 2.02
C ASN A 49 0.10 -9.32 2.29
N GLN A 50 0.09 -8.50 1.24
CA GLN A 50 0.07 -7.05 1.35
C GLN A 50 -1.37 -6.54 1.47
N ILE A 51 -1.59 -5.54 2.33
CA ILE A 51 -2.89 -4.85 2.44
C ILE A 51 -3.29 -4.25 1.09
N ILE A 52 -4.56 -4.38 0.75
CA ILE A 52 -5.20 -3.68 -0.37
C ILE A 52 -6.10 -2.58 0.18
N ILE A 53 -5.94 -1.35 -0.30
CA ILE A 53 -6.86 -0.27 0.00
C ILE A 53 -7.96 -0.24 -1.07
N GLY A 54 -9.15 -0.72 -0.71
CA GLY A 54 -10.32 -0.85 -1.57
C GLY A 54 -11.61 -0.89 -0.77
N GLU A 55 -12.77 -0.76 -1.44
CA GLU A 55 -14.08 -0.74 -0.76
C GLU A 55 -14.34 -2.01 0.06
N ALA A 56 -13.93 -3.17 -0.44
CA ALA A 56 -14.07 -4.44 0.27
C ALA A 56 -13.29 -4.47 1.61
N ASN A 57 -12.23 -3.68 1.73
CA ASN A 57 -11.33 -3.67 2.89
C ASN A 57 -11.52 -2.44 3.79
N LYS A 58 -12.41 -1.52 3.41
CA LYS A 58 -12.63 -0.23 4.06
C LYS A 58 -12.92 -0.35 5.57
N ALA A 59 -13.79 -1.27 5.96
CA ALA A 59 -14.12 -1.50 7.37
C ALA A 59 -12.90 -1.98 8.18
N GLY A 60 -12.10 -2.90 7.62
CA GLY A 60 -10.86 -3.37 8.24
C GLY A 60 -9.81 -2.26 8.40
N LEU A 61 -9.69 -1.38 7.40
CA LEU A 61 -8.78 -0.22 7.45
C LEU A 61 -9.23 0.80 8.50
N ALA A 62 -10.54 1.06 8.62
CA ALA A 62 -11.08 1.92 9.67
C ALA A 62 -10.76 1.37 11.06
N SER A 63 -11.00 0.07 11.28
CA SER A 63 -10.68 -0.61 12.53
C SER A 63 -9.18 -0.61 12.83
N LEU A 64 -8.35 -0.74 11.81
CA LEU A 64 -6.89 -0.70 11.95
C LEU A 64 -6.41 0.67 12.46
N ARG A 65 -6.90 1.75 11.84
CA ARG A 65 -6.61 3.12 12.28
C ARG A 65 -7.10 3.35 13.70
N GLU A 66 -8.34 2.95 14.01
CA GLU A 66 -8.92 3.12 15.35
C GLU A 66 -8.10 2.39 16.41
N THR A 67 -7.59 1.18 16.12
CA THR A 67 -6.70 0.43 17.03
C THR A 67 -5.45 1.23 17.39
N LEU A 68 -4.86 1.96 16.46
CA LEU A 68 -3.72 2.84 16.71
C LEU A 68 -4.12 4.01 17.60
N VAL A 69 -5.22 4.70 17.25
CA VAL A 69 -5.73 5.87 17.99
C VAL A 69 -6.06 5.50 19.44
N GLN A 70 -6.79 4.41 19.65
CA GLN A 70 -7.14 3.91 20.98
C GLN A 70 -5.89 3.57 21.81
N ALA A 71 -4.93 2.86 21.23
CA ALA A 71 -3.69 2.51 21.92
C ALA A 71 -2.86 3.75 22.30
N HIS A 72 -2.91 4.81 21.49
CA HIS A 72 -2.27 6.09 21.79
C HIS A 72 -3.02 6.82 22.92
N GLN A 73 -4.36 6.91 22.83
CA GLN A 73 -5.22 7.51 23.85
C GLN A 73 -5.04 6.84 25.22
N GLU A 74 -5.06 5.49 25.26
CA GLU A 74 -4.86 4.72 26.49
C GLU A 74 -3.53 5.03 27.19
N ARG A 75 -2.46 5.27 26.39
CA ARG A 75 -1.11 5.48 26.94
C ARG A 75 -0.79 6.93 27.26
N TYR A 76 -1.31 7.88 26.48
CA TYR A 76 -0.91 9.30 26.55
C TYR A 76 -2.04 10.25 26.92
N GLY A 77 -3.29 9.76 27.01
CA GLY A 77 -4.45 10.53 27.46
C GLY A 77 -5.01 11.55 26.47
N LYS A 78 -4.40 11.67 25.26
CA LYS A 78 -4.84 12.62 24.22
C LYS A 78 -4.47 12.14 22.81
N THR A 79 -5.16 12.66 21.80
CA THR A 79 -4.94 12.33 20.37
C THR A 79 -5.01 13.56 19.45
N ASP A 80 -5.17 14.74 20.00
CA ASP A 80 -5.33 16.01 19.27
C ASP A 80 -4.10 16.43 18.46
N ASP A 81 -2.93 15.88 18.79
CA ASP A 81 -1.67 16.09 18.12
C ASP A 81 -1.18 14.88 17.30
N LEU A 82 -2.07 13.89 17.09
CA LEU A 82 -1.75 12.67 16.33
C LEU A 82 -2.15 12.83 14.86
N VAL A 83 -1.17 12.68 13.97
CA VAL A 83 -1.36 12.77 12.51
C VAL A 83 -1.06 11.42 11.89
N ILE A 84 -2.03 10.83 11.19
CA ILE A 84 -1.94 9.48 10.61
C ILE A 84 -2.16 9.56 9.10
N GLY A 85 -1.13 9.20 8.31
CA GLY A 85 -1.23 9.08 6.86
C GLY A 85 -1.27 7.64 6.39
N PHE A 86 -1.76 7.40 5.18
CA PHE A 86 -1.69 6.12 4.48
C PHE A 86 -0.78 6.26 3.26
N GLN A 87 0.15 5.32 3.07
CA GLN A 87 0.95 5.28 1.86
C GLN A 87 0.28 4.39 0.82
N LEU A 88 0.09 4.92 -0.39
CA LEU A 88 -0.52 4.25 -1.52
C LEU A 88 0.56 3.78 -2.50
N THR A 89 0.45 2.55 -3.01
CA THR A 89 1.47 1.98 -3.88
C THR A 89 0.90 1.07 -4.96
N HIS A 90 1.67 0.94 -6.04
CA HIS A 90 1.63 -0.15 -7.01
C HIS A 90 3.07 -0.60 -7.24
N SER A 91 3.34 -1.89 -7.02
CA SER A 91 4.72 -2.38 -6.94
C SER A 91 5.42 -2.54 -8.29
N GLY A 92 4.68 -2.39 -9.41
CA GLY A 92 5.27 -2.34 -10.74
C GLY A 92 6.06 -3.60 -11.10
N ARG A 93 7.32 -3.44 -11.38
CA ARG A 93 8.28 -4.51 -11.68
C ARG A 93 8.39 -5.56 -10.59
N PHE A 94 8.12 -5.17 -9.32
CA PHE A 94 8.24 -6.02 -8.15
C PHE A 94 6.93 -6.75 -7.78
N CYS A 95 5.90 -6.69 -8.64
CA CYS A 95 4.63 -7.36 -8.35
C CYS A 95 4.77 -8.87 -8.19
N LYS A 96 4.20 -9.37 -7.09
CA LYS A 96 4.05 -10.80 -6.75
C LYS A 96 2.68 -11.03 -6.11
N PRO A 97 1.58 -10.72 -6.80
CA PRO A 97 0.26 -10.67 -6.18
C PRO A 97 -0.27 -12.04 -5.76
N THR A 98 0.17 -13.13 -6.39
CA THR A 98 -0.40 -14.48 -6.18
C THR A 98 0.55 -15.44 -5.48
N ASP A 99 1.88 -15.26 -5.61
CA ASP A 99 2.89 -16.15 -5.06
C ASP A 99 4.10 -15.34 -4.55
N LYS A 100 4.63 -15.69 -3.38
CA LYS A 100 5.76 -14.98 -2.77
C LYS A 100 7.07 -15.08 -3.56
N GLN A 101 7.19 -16.08 -4.42
CA GLN A 101 8.41 -16.34 -5.20
C GLN A 101 8.25 -15.96 -6.68
N ARG A 102 7.01 -15.98 -7.21
CA ARG A 102 6.77 -15.73 -8.62
C ARG A 102 6.55 -14.26 -8.93
N MET A 103 7.40 -13.69 -9.80
CA MET A 103 7.22 -12.35 -10.34
C MET A 103 6.07 -12.32 -11.34
N GLU A 104 5.18 -11.35 -11.20
CA GLU A 104 4.06 -11.04 -12.10
C GLU A 104 4.08 -9.53 -12.41
N PRO A 105 5.14 -9.04 -13.07
CA PRO A 105 5.39 -7.60 -13.20
C PRO A 105 4.37 -6.91 -14.10
N ARG A 106 4.02 -5.68 -13.71
CA ARG A 106 3.33 -4.68 -14.53
C ARG A 106 4.24 -3.45 -14.58
N VAL A 107 4.69 -3.05 -15.76
CA VAL A 107 5.77 -2.06 -15.94
C VAL A 107 5.34 -0.88 -16.78
N ALA A 108 5.97 0.27 -16.58
CA ALA A 108 5.73 1.46 -17.38
C ALA A 108 6.41 1.37 -18.76
N PHE A 109 7.57 0.69 -18.84
CA PHE A 109 8.34 0.55 -20.06
C PHE A 109 9.26 -0.68 -20.01
N ARG A 110 9.73 -1.11 -21.19
CA ARG A 110 10.72 -2.18 -21.33
C ARG A 110 12.12 -1.67 -21.00
N HIS A 111 12.89 -2.48 -20.28
CA HIS A 111 14.25 -2.14 -19.89
C HIS A 111 15.18 -3.35 -20.04
N PRO A 112 16.22 -3.32 -20.93
CA PRO A 112 16.97 -4.51 -21.34
C PRO A 112 17.68 -5.26 -20.21
N ILE A 113 18.08 -4.56 -19.14
CA ILE A 113 18.73 -5.15 -17.96
C ILE A 113 17.69 -5.60 -16.93
N LEU A 114 16.75 -4.72 -16.58
CA LEU A 114 15.78 -4.97 -15.52
C LEU A 114 14.75 -6.03 -15.92
N ASP A 115 14.35 -6.09 -17.19
CA ASP A 115 13.39 -7.06 -17.70
C ASP A 115 13.86 -8.49 -17.43
N ARG A 116 15.16 -8.78 -17.67
CA ARG A 116 15.73 -10.09 -17.36
C ARG A 116 15.66 -10.42 -15.87
N LYS A 117 15.94 -9.44 -15.02
CA LYS A 117 15.93 -9.63 -13.54
C LYS A 117 14.53 -9.84 -12.99
N PHE A 118 13.54 -9.17 -13.55
CA PHE A 118 12.17 -9.14 -13.02
C PHE A 118 11.17 -9.94 -13.85
N ASN A 119 11.66 -10.77 -14.78
CA ASN A 119 10.83 -11.63 -15.62
C ASN A 119 9.80 -10.88 -16.48
N VAL A 120 10.18 -9.72 -17.02
CA VAL A 120 9.40 -9.01 -18.04
C VAL A 120 9.74 -9.60 -19.40
N THR A 121 8.87 -10.44 -19.93
CA THR A 121 9.15 -11.27 -21.13
C THR A 121 8.33 -10.87 -22.36
N SER A 122 7.28 -10.06 -22.18
CA SER A 122 6.39 -9.67 -23.27
C SER A 122 5.86 -8.24 -23.12
N GLU A 123 5.38 -7.66 -24.23
CA GLU A 123 4.72 -6.35 -24.25
C GLU A 123 3.39 -6.35 -23.46
N ALA A 124 2.75 -7.49 -23.27
CA ALA A 124 1.53 -7.59 -22.47
C ALA A 124 1.73 -7.22 -20.98
N GLN A 125 2.97 -7.15 -20.52
CA GLN A 125 3.31 -6.72 -19.16
C GLN A 125 3.55 -5.20 -19.05
N VAL A 126 3.67 -4.50 -20.20
CA VAL A 126 3.77 -3.04 -20.26
C VAL A 126 2.36 -2.45 -20.17
N LEU A 127 2.19 -1.46 -19.31
CA LEU A 127 0.91 -0.78 -19.16
C LEU A 127 0.61 0.07 -20.40
N THR A 128 -0.59 -0.07 -20.94
CA THR A 128 -1.14 0.80 -21.97
C THR A 128 -1.60 2.13 -21.37
N ASP A 129 -1.78 3.16 -22.20
CA ASP A 129 -2.29 4.46 -21.76
C ASP A 129 -3.68 4.34 -21.08
N THR A 130 -4.52 3.43 -21.58
CA THR A 130 -5.82 3.13 -20.96
C THR A 130 -5.65 2.55 -19.55
N GLU A 131 -4.76 1.58 -19.36
CA GLU A 131 -4.48 0.99 -18.05
C GLU A 131 -3.84 2.00 -17.10
N VAL A 132 -3.01 2.92 -17.59
CA VAL A 132 -2.47 4.04 -16.80
C VAL A 132 -3.60 4.98 -16.34
N ALA A 133 -4.55 5.31 -17.23
CA ALA A 133 -5.71 6.13 -16.86
C ALA A 133 -6.59 5.44 -15.80
N GLU A 134 -6.81 4.14 -15.92
CA GLU A 134 -7.51 3.34 -14.91
C GLU A 134 -6.75 3.32 -13.57
N LEU A 135 -5.43 3.18 -13.62
CA LEU A 135 -4.58 3.19 -12.42
C LEU A 135 -4.64 4.54 -11.69
N ILE A 136 -4.65 5.66 -12.43
CA ILE A 136 -4.85 7.00 -11.84
C ILE A 136 -6.19 7.04 -11.10
N ALA A 137 -7.26 6.51 -11.71
CA ALA A 137 -8.57 6.43 -11.06
C ALA A 137 -8.54 5.55 -9.80
N ASP A 138 -7.76 4.46 -9.79
CA ASP A 138 -7.57 3.61 -8.61
C ASP A 138 -6.86 4.34 -7.47
N PHE A 139 -5.81 5.10 -7.75
CA PHE A 139 -5.15 5.95 -6.75
C PHE A 139 -6.10 6.99 -6.17
N VAL A 140 -6.93 7.64 -7.01
CA VAL A 140 -7.95 8.60 -6.56
C VAL A 140 -9.00 7.91 -5.67
N ARG A 141 -9.48 6.72 -6.05
CA ARG A 141 -10.42 5.94 -5.22
C ARG A 141 -9.79 5.55 -3.88
N ALA A 142 -8.55 5.08 -3.90
CA ALA A 142 -7.81 4.72 -2.68
C ALA A 142 -7.62 5.92 -1.74
N ALA A 143 -7.29 7.10 -2.28
CA ALA A 143 -7.19 8.33 -1.50
C ALA A 143 -8.52 8.73 -0.86
N ARG A 144 -9.65 8.58 -1.57
CA ARG A 144 -10.99 8.82 -1.03
C ARG A 144 -11.35 7.84 0.10
N ILE A 145 -10.97 6.57 -0.05
CA ILE A 145 -11.15 5.57 1.00
C ILE A 145 -10.31 5.93 2.23
N ALA A 146 -9.03 6.28 2.05
CA ALA A 146 -8.16 6.72 3.13
C ALA A 146 -8.78 7.90 3.91
N TRP A 147 -9.26 8.92 3.20
CA TRP A 147 -9.98 10.04 3.79
C TRP A 147 -11.23 9.59 4.58
N THR A 148 -12.05 8.72 3.97
CA THR A 148 -13.30 8.25 4.61
C THR A 148 -13.05 7.46 5.89
N VAL A 149 -11.94 6.73 5.99
CA VAL A 149 -11.55 5.99 7.21
C VAL A 149 -10.77 6.86 8.21
N GLY A 150 -10.61 8.16 7.91
CA GLY A 150 -10.06 9.15 8.84
C GLY A 150 -8.55 9.33 8.75
N ALA A 151 -7.92 8.98 7.63
CA ALA A 151 -6.52 9.36 7.41
C ALA A 151 -6.40 10.88 7.23
N ASP A 152 -5.39 11.49 7.83
CA ASP A 152 -5.15 12.93 7.75
C ASP A 152 -4.46 13.33 6.44
N PHE A 153 -3.73 12.41 5.81
CA PHE A 153 -3.10 12.60 4.50
C PHE A 153 -2.86 11.26 3.81
N VAL A 154 -2.56 11.30 2.52
CA VAL A 154 -2.01 10.17 1.76
C VAL A 154 -0.64 10.52 1.22
N ASP A 155 0.22 9.51 1.14
CA ASP A 155 1.54 9.57 0.53
C ASP A 155 1.60 8.62 -0.66
N LEU A 156 1.99 9.11 -1.82
CA LEU A 156 2.13 8.30 -3.03
C LEU A 156 3.57 7.80 -3.15
N LYS A 157 3.76 6.49 -3.17
CA LYS A 157 5.10 5.88 -3.19
C LYS A 157 5.78 5.97 -4.55
N HIS A 158 6.68 6.97 -4.73
CA HIS A 158 7.49 7.19 -5.93
C HIS A 158 8.96 6.77 -5.73
N CYS A 159 9.20 5.60 -5.14
CA CYS A 159 10.55 5.15 -4.80
C CYS A 159 10.73 3.65 -5.01
N HIS A 160 11.93 3.13 -4.78
CA HIS A 160 12.30 1.70 -4.81
C HIS A 160 12.15 1.01 -6.18
N GLY A 161 12.06 1.74 -7.28
CA GLY A 161 11.82 1.15 -8.59
C GLY A 161 10.39 0.62 -8.77
N TYR A 162 9.44 1.05 -7.92
CA TYR A 162 8.03 0.73 -8.07
C TYR A 162 7.40 1.53 -9.21
N LEU A 163 6.16 1.23 -9.58
CA LEU A 163 5.57 1.73 -10.81
C LEU A 163 5.60 3.26 -10.94
N LEU A 164 5.23 4.00 -9.88
CA LEU A 164 5.28 5.48 -9.94
C LEU A 164 6.72 6.02 -10.02
N HIS A 165 7.72 5.28 -9.50
CA HIS A 165 9.13 5.64 -9.71
C HIS A 165 9.56 5.41 -11.16
N GLU A 166 9.10 4.33 -11.80
CA GLU A 166 9.38 4.11 -13.24
C GLU A 166 8.78 5.22 -14.12
N LEU A 167 7.59 5.74 -13.77
CA LEU A 167 6.93 6.81 -14.52
C LEU A 167 7.58 8.19 -14.35
N LEU A 168 8.54 8.35 -13.43
CA LEU A 168 9.32 9.58 -13.28
C LEU A 168 10.53 9.66 -14.21
N GLY A 169 11.00 8.56 -14.75
CA GLY A 169 12.23 8.50 -15.50
C GLY A 169 12.21 7.63 -16.67
#